data_849e5375171039d31290e941577f57f1
#
_entry.id   849e5375171039d31290e941577f57f1
#
_cell.length_a   1.000
_cell.length_b   1.000
_cell.length_c   1.000
_cell.angle_alpha   90.00
_cell.angle_beta   90.00
_cell.angle_gamma   90.00
#
_symmetry.space_group_name_H-M   'P 1'
#
loop_
_entity.id
_entity.type
_entity.pdbx_description
1 polymer ?
#
loop_
_entity_poly.entity_id
_entity_poly.type
_entity_poly.pdbx_seq_one_letter_code
_entity_poly.pdbx_strand_id
1 'polypeptide(L)' 'CSLARRVAKTVQRTKTDAVLDPMPADERKAVHNYLSTMKYVRTVSEGEGNQRRLKICYAPEKE' A
#
# COMPACT_ATOMS: atom_id res chain seq x y z
N CYS A 1 -8.83 -7.08 0.32
CA CYS A 1 -8.53 -5.67 0.59
C CYS A 1 -8.60 -5.29 2.07
N SER A 2 -9.23 -6.14 2.90
CA SER A 2 -9.36 -5.80 4.31
C SER A 2 -8.00 -5.72 5.01
N LEU A 3 -7.08 -6.61 4.64
CA LEU A 3 -5.74 -6.59 5.22
C LEU A 3 -4.99 -5.32 4.80
N ALA A 4 -5.09 -4.94 3.52
CA ALA A 4 -4.42 -3.75 3.04
C ALA A 4 -4.92 -2.50 3.75
N ARG A 5 -6.23 -2.43 4.00
CA ARG A 5 -6.81 -1.29 4.70
C ARG A 5 -6.27 -1.21 6.13
N ARG A 6 -6.17 -2.35 6.79
CA ARG A 6 -5.65 -2.40 8.15
C ARG A 6 -4.19 -1.94 8.20
N VAL A 7 -3.39 -2.41 7.25
CA VAL A 7 -2.00 -2.01 7.19
C VAL A 7 -1.88 -0.51 6.89
N ALA A 8 -2.71 -0.01 5.99
CA ALA A 8 -2.69 1.42 5.65
C ALA A 8 -3.02 2.28 6.87
N LYS A 9 -4.00 1.87 7.66
CA LYS A 9 -4.35 2.62 8.87
C LYS A 9 -3.20 2.60 9.87
N THR A 10 -2.52 1.47 9.97
CA THR A 10 -1.35 1.38 10.84
C THR A 10 -0.26 2.33 10.37
N VAL A 11 -0.02 2.38 9.06
CA VAL A 11 0.97 3.31 8.50
C VAL A 11 0.62 4.75 8.85
N GLN A 12 -0.65 5.11 8.70
CA GLN A 12 -1.09 6.47 9.04
C GLN A 12 -0.86 6.78 10.52
N ARG A 13 -1.14 5.82 11.37
CA ARG A 13 -1.05 6.03 12.82
C ARG A 13 0.38 6.05 13.32
N THR A 14 1.18 5.09 12.88
CA THR A 14 2.56 4.96 13.35
C THR A 14 3.55 5.77 12.53
N LYS A 15 3.10 6.26 11.36
CA LYS A 15 3.95 7.06 10.47
C LYS A 15 5.16 6.27 9.98
N THR A 16 4.96 4.98 9.75
CA THR A 16 6.02 4.10 9.27
C THR A 16 5.56 3.37 8.01
N ASP A 17 6.52 3.01 7.17
CA ASP A 17 6.23 2.29 5.95
C ASP A 17 5.92 0.83 6.26
N ALA A 18 5.19 0.19 5.36
CA ALA A 18 4.89 -1.23 5.47
C ALA A 18 4.92 -1.86 4.09
N VAL A 19 5.24 -3.15 4.04
CA VAL A 19 5.29 -3.89 2.78
C VAL A 19 4.22 -4.97 2.83
N LEU A 20 3.42 -5.05 1.77
CA LEU A 20 2.40 -6.08 1.65
C LEU A 20 2.99 -7.34 1.02
N ASP A 21 2.33 -8.47 1.26
CA ASP A 21 2.74 -9.72 0.62
C ASP A 21 2.52 -9.64 -0.89
N PRO A 22 3.29 -10.43 -1.66
CA PRO A 22 3.07 -10.50 -3.11
C PRO A 22 1.64 -10.92 -3.43
N MET A 23 1.07 -10.33 -4.46
CA MET A 23 -0.30 -10.61 -4.84
C MET A 23 -0.47 -10.50 -6.35
N PRO A 24 -1.52 -11.12 -6.92
CA PRO A 24 -1.79 -11.01 -8.35
C PRO A 24 -2.01 -9.56 -8.80
N ALA A 25 -1.83 -9.33 -10.09
CA ALA A 25 -1.96 -8.00 -10.65
C ALA A 25 -3.33 -7.38 -10.38
N ASP A 26 -4.38 -8.21 -10.46
CA ASP A 26 -5.74 -7.71 -10.22
C ASP A 26 -5.89 -7.17 -8.80
N GLU A 27 -5.38 -7.91 -7.83
CA GLU A 27 -5.45 -7.48 -6.45
C GLU A 27 -4.58 -6.25 -6.20
N ARG A 28 -3.39 -6.22 -6.79
CA ARG A 28 -2.52 -5.05 -6.64
C ARG A 28 -3.19 -3.80 -7.18
N LYS A 29 -3.85 -3.92 -8.32
CA LYS A 29 -4.53 -2.78 -8.92
C LYS A 29 -5.65 -2.29 -8.02
N ALA A 30 -6.45 -3.20 -7.48
CA ALA A 30 -7.54 -2.83 -6.59
C ALA A 30 -7.02 -2.15 -5.33
N VAL A 31 -5.97 -2.71 -4.73
CA VAL A 31 -5.37 -2.14 -3.53
C VAL A 31 -4.77 -0.77 -3.83
N HIS A 32 -4.07 -0.66 -4.94
CA HIS A 32 -3.47 0.63 -5.32
C HIS A 32 -4.56 1.70 -5.49
N ASN A 33 -5.64 1.37 -6.19
CA ASN A 33 -6.73 2.33 -6.38
C ASN A 33 -7.37 2.72 -5.05
N TYR A 34 -7.56 1.74 -4.17
CA TYR A 34 -8.15 2.02 -2.87
C TYR A 34 -7.24 2.94 -2.04
N LEU A 35 -5.97 2.60 -1.96
CA LEU A 35 -5.04 3.37 -1.13
C LEU A 35 -4.71 4.73 -1.73
N SER A 36 -4.84 4.88 -3.04
CA SER A 36 -4.58 6.18 -3.66
C SER A 36 -5.60 7.23 -3.23
N THR A 37 -6.76 6.81 -2.73
CA THR A 37 -7.77 7.73 -2.22
C THR A 37 -7.57 8.07 -0.75
N MET A 38 -6.68 7.37 -0.06
CA MET A 38 -6.42 7.62 1.35
C MET A 38 -5.39 8.73 1.52
N LYS A 39 -5.55 9.47 2.63
CA LYS A 39 -4.60 10.53 2.95
C LYS A 39 -3.39 9.97 3.69
N TYR A 40 -2.26 10.60 3.51
CA TYR A 40 -1.03 10.30 4.24
C TYR A 40 -0.42 8.94 3.92
N VAL A 41 -0.90 8.27 2.89
CA VAL A 41 -0.30 7.00 2.46
C VAL A 41 -0.12 6.99 0.95
N ARG A 42 0.93 6.32 0.51
CA ARG A 42 1.22 6.14 -0.91
C ARG A 42 1.54 4.68 -1.15
N THR A 43 1.33 4.24 -2.38
CA THR A 43 1.68 2.89 -2.76
C THR A 43 2.79 2.92 -3.80
N VAL A 44 3.76 2.02 -3.63
CA VAL A 44 4.87 1.86 -4.55
C VAL A 44 5.01 0.38 -4.88
N SER A 45 5.19 0.06 -6.15
CA SER A 45 5.43 -1.33 -6.54
C SER A 45 6.90 -1.65 -6.40
N GLU A 46 7.20 -2.80 -5.80
CA GLU A 46 8.57 -3.26 -5.64
C GLU A 46 8.68 -4.70 -6.10
N GLY A 47 9.90 -5.10 -6.48
CA GLY A 47 10.17 -6.45 -6.91
C GLY A 47 9.99 -6.64 -8.39
N GLU A 48 10.32 -7.83 -8.87
CA GLU A 48 10.25 -8.15 -10.28
C GLU A 48 9.56 -9.50 -10.46
N GLY A 49 8.90 -9.65 -11.61
CA GLY A 49 8.27 -10.90 -11.97
C GLY A 49 7.23 -11.33 -10.97
N ASN A 50 7.35 -12.56 -10.50
CA ASN A 50 6.36 -13.15 -9.59
C ASN A 50 6.48 -12.64 -8.17
N GLN A 51 7.55 -11.91 -7.86
CA GLN A 51 7.75 -11.40 -6.51
C GLN A 51 7.39 -9.93 -6.38
N ARG A 52 6.60 -9.44 -7.32
CA ARG A 52 6.15 -8.06 -7.28
C ARG A 52 5.15 -7.85 -6.14
N ARG A 53 5.37 -6.83 -5.36
CA ARG A 53 4.54 -6.55 -4.20
C ARG A 53 4.35 -5.04 -4.07
N LEU A 54 3.34 -4.66 -3.30
CA LEU A 54 3.07 -3.27 -3.02
C LEU A 54 3.69 -2.88 -1.67
N LYS A 55 4.26 -1.69 -1.65
CA LYS A 55 4.77 -1.09 -0.42
C LYS A 55 3.90 0.11 -0.11
N ILE A 56 3.45 0.22 1.12
CA ILE A 56 2.68 1.36 1.58
C ILE A 56 3.63 2.29 2.33
N CYS A 57 3.77 3.50 1.83
CA CYS A 57 4.67 4.47 2.42
C CYS A 57 3.87 5.58 3.10
N TYR A 58 4.38 6.07 4.22
CA TYR A 58 3.78 7.21 4.88
C TYR A 58 4.09 8.49 4.07
N ALA A 59 3.08 9.25 3.76
CA ALA A 59 3.22 10.46 2.95
C ALA A 59 2.48 11.62 3.61
N PRO A 60 3.12 12.32 4.54
CA PRO A 60 2.46 13.40 5.27
C PRO A 60 2.06 14.58 4.38
N GLU A 61 2.72 14.74 3.25
CA GLU A 61 2.41 15.82 2.31
C GLU A 61 1.20 15.52 1.43
N LYS A 62 0.72 14.28 1.46
CA LYS A 62 -0.42 13.88 0.64
C LYS A 62 -1.69 14.00 1.47
N GLU A 63 -2.43 15.02 1.24
CA GLU A 63 -3.70 15.28 1.93
C GLU A 63 -4.90 14.99 1.04
#